data_d14b8847ca5c97dd18c415a886465a25
#
_entry.id   d14b8847ca5c97dd18c415a886465a25
#
_cell.length_a   1.000
_cell.length_b   1.000
_cell.length_c   1.000
_cell.angle_alpha   90.00
_cell.angle_beta   90.00
_cell.angle_gamma   90.00
#
_symmetry.space_group_name_H-M   'P 1'
#
loop_
_entity.id
_entity.type
_entity.pdbx_description
1 polymer ?
#
loop_
_entity_poly.entity_id
_entity_poly.type
_entity_poly.pdbx_seq_one_letter_code
_entity_poly.pdbx_strand_id
1 'polypeptide(L)'
;KWFDGTLFEEPRPEQQQVVPTVAKLLRQGYENIILEMPTGAGKSALAMTLPKLFRDSKDAANEGPNSYLLTHLKGLQAQYLSEMPFMKSVMGRGNYGCKLPVESGERDAEVVEAAVQQVRAGIAVKSKGCTADVAPCVTIKDFKCPYKNPKKRVGDGLDWSVAPESLCDYYGGLTEAQNSDYFVANMAYAAALGWTPMMPQREF
;
A
#
# COMPACT_ATOMS: atom_id res chain seq x y z
N LYS A 1 -13.24 14.73 -17.12
CA LYS A 1 -12.55 13.46 -17.19
C LYS A 1 -12.38 12.90 -15.79
N TRP A 2 -13.53 12.76 -15.12
CA TRP A 2 -13.54 12.37 -13.71
C TRP A 2 -13.10 10.93 -13.48
N PHE A 3 -13.36 10.05 -14.44
CA PHE A 3 -13.16 8.59 -14.31
C PHE A 3 -12.03 8.03 -15.18
N ASP A 4 -11.14 8.89 -15.68
CA ASP A 4 -9.98 8.43 -16.47
C ASP A 4 -9.16 7.38 -15.69
N GLY A 5 -8.93 6.25 -16.32
CA GLY A 5 -8.19 5.12 -15.74
C GLY A 5 -9.00 4.24 -14.77
N THR A 6 -10.32 4.43 -14.68
CA THR A 6 -11.23 3.57 -13.92
C THR A 6 -12.14 2.77 -14.85
N LEU A 7 -12.89 1.80 -14.30
CA LEU A 7 -13.92 1.08 -15.04
C LEU A 7 -15.26 1.85 -15.12
N PHE A 8 -15.34 3.07 -14.59
CA PHE A 8 -16.54 3.88 -14.63
C PHE A 8 -16.57 4.75 -15.90
N GLU A 9 -17.68 4.79 -16.57
CA GLU A 9 -17.85 5.53 -17.83
C GLU A 9 -18.29 6.98 -17.60
N GLU A 10 -19.39 7.17 -16.89
CA GLU A 10 -19.99 8.49 -16.66
C GLU A 10 -20.39 8.70 -15.20
N PRO A 11 -20.26 9.95 -14.69
CA PRO A 11 -20.71 10.26 -13.34
C PRO A 11 -22.23 10.30 -13.24
N ARG A 12 -22.76 9.73 -12.18
CA ARG A 12 -24.20 9.84 -11.85
C ARG A 12 -24.57 11.26 -11.45
N PRO A 13 -25.85 11.65 -11.59
CA PRO A 13 -26.29 13.01 -11.25
C PRO A 13 -25.92 13.44 -9.83
N GLU A 14 -26.02 12.54 -8.84
CA GLU A 14 -25.66 12.81 -7.45
C GLU A 14 -24.16 13.07 -7.31
N GLN A 15 -23.33 12.33 -8.03
CA GLN A 15 -21.88 12.51 -8.01
C GLN A 15 -21.48 13.85 -8.62
N GLN A 16 -22.16 14.30 -9.68
CA GLN A 16 -21.93 15.59 -10.31
C GLN A 16 -22.18 16.76 -9.37
N GLN A 17 -23.08 16.62 -8.40
CA GLN A 17 -23.35 17.63 -7.38
C GLN A 17 -22.33 17.60 -6.23
N VAL A 18 -21.88 16.42 -5.84
CA VAL A 18 -20.98 16.24 -4.71
C VAL A 18 -19.59 16.81 -5.00
N VAL A 19 -19.03 16.56 -6.16
CA VAL A 19 -17.65 16.95 -6.48
C VAL A 19 -17.42 18.47 -6.39
N PRO A 20 -18.26 19.34 -7.00
CA PRO A 20 -18.11 20.78 -6.84
C PRO A 20 -18.28 21.24 -5.38
N THR A 21 -19.18 20.60 -4.64
CA THR A 21 -19.42 20.91 -3.23
C THR A 21 -18.19 20.61 -2.38
N VAL A 22 -17.59 19.43 -2.51
CA VAL A 22 -16.36 19.07 -1.81
C VAL A 22 -15.21 19.99 -2.20
N ALA A 23 -15.05 20.30 -3.50
CA ALA A 23 -14.04 21.22 -3.97
C ALA A 23 -14.19 22.62 -3.36
N LYS A 24 -15.42 23.10 -3.21
CA LYS A 24 -15.71 24.38 -2.57
C LYS A 24 -15.32 24.36 -1.08
N LEU A 25 -15.70 23.32 -0.34
CA LEU A 25 -15.39 23.18 1.08
C LEU A 25 -13.87 23.15 1.33
N LEU A 26 -13.12 22.42 0.52
CA LEU A 26 -11.66 22.38 0.62
C LEU A 26 -11.01 23.74 0.33
N ARG A 27 -11.50 24.49 -0.65
CA ARG A 27 -11.02 25.86 -0.90
C ARG A 27 -11.35 26.83 0.22
N GLN A 28 -12.37 26.54 1.01
CA GLN A 28 -12.74 27.30 2.21
C GLN A 28 -11.92 26.91 3.44
N GLY A 29 -10.99 25.96 3.31
CA GLY A 29 -10.10 25.52 4.39
C GLY A 29 -10.67 24.41 5.29
N TYR A 30 -11.75 23.74 4.89
CA TYR A 30 -12.24 22.59 5.64
C TYR A 30 -11.29 21.40 5.41
N GLU A 31 -10.68 20.91 6.48
CA GLU A 31 -9.75 19.77 6.45
C GLU A 31 -10.47 18.42 6.55
N ASN A 32 -11.63 18.39 7.20
CA ASN A 32 -12.41 17.19 7.44
C ASN A 32 -13.80 17.34 6.81
N ILE A 33 -14.14 16.42 5.89
CA ILE A 33 -15.43 16.42 5.21
C ILE A 33 -16.08 15.04 5.39
N ILE A 34 -17.27 15.02 5.96
CA ILE A 34 -18.09 13.81 6.08
C ILE A 34 -19.12 13.82 4.96
N LEU A 35 -19.10 12.77 4.12
CA LEU A 35 -20.02 12.60 3.02
C LEU A 35 -20.96 11.43 3.30
N GLU A 36 -22.24 11.74 3.51
CA GLU A 36 -23.28 10.73 3.61
C GLU A 36 -24.04 10.61 2.29
N MET A 37 -24.13 9.38 1.78
CA MET A 37 -24.84 9.09 0.53
C MET A 37 -25.53 7.74 0.64
N PRO A 38 -26.69 7.54 -0.03
CA PRO A 38 -27.40 6.27 -0.03
C PRO A 38 -26.56 5.14 -0.63
N THR A 39 -26.92 3.91 -0.30
CA THR A 39 -26.32 2.72 -0.91
C THR A 39 -26.59 2.74 -2.43
N GLY A 40 -25.58 2.37 -3.20
CA GLY A 40 -25.69 2.39 -4.66
C GLY A 40 -25.42 3.73 -5.34
N ALA A 41 -25.28 4.84 -4.61
CA ALA A 41 -24.99 6.17 -5.18
C ALA A 41 -23.56 6.34 -5.74
N GLY A 42 -22.73 5.29 -5.68
CA GLY A 42 -21.38 5.31 -6.23
C GLY A 42 -20.34 6.02 -5.36
N LYS A 43 -20.46 5.87 -4.01
CA LYS A 43 -19.48 6.41 -3.05
C LYS A 43 -18.04 6.02 -3.36
N SER A 44 -17.83 4.76 -3.75
CA SER A 44 -16.50 4.23 -4.10
C SER A 44 -15.88 5.00 -5.26
N ALA A 45 -16.65 5.24 -6.32
CA ALA A 45 -16.20 6.02 -7.46
C ALA A 45 -15.80 7.44 -7.06
N LEU A 46 -16.56 8.09 -6.17
CA LEU A 46 -16.24 9.42 -5.64
C LEU A 46 -14.97 9.40 -4.77
N ALA A 47 -14.85 8.44 -3.86
CA ALA A 47 -13.69 8.32 -2.97
C ALA A 47 -12.36 8.24 -3.73
N MET A 48 -12.40 7.83 -4.99
CA MET A 48 -11.24 7.69 -5.85
C MET A 48 -11.05 8.84 -6.82
N THR A 49 -12.16 9.40 -7.29
CA THR A 49 -12.15 10.51 -8.23
C THR A 49 -11.73 11.81 -7.54
N LEU A 50 -12.17 12.03 -6.30
CA LEU A 50 -11.86 13.25 -5.55
C LEU A 50 -10.34 13.47 -5.37
N PRO A 51 -9.56 12.51 -4.88
CA PRO A 51 -8.11 12.68 -4.77
C PRO A 51 -7.44 13.00 -6.11
N LYS A 52 -7.88 12.33 -7.19
CA LYS A 52 -7.35 12.56 -8.52
C LYS A 52 -7.62 13.98 -9.03
N LEU A 53 -8.81 14.49 -8.80
CA LEU A 53 -9.17 15.85 -9.16
C LEU A 53 -8.39 16.91 -8.36
N PHE A 54 -8.09 16.62 -7.09
CA PHE A 54 -7.31 17.54 -6.26
C PHE A 54 -5.81 17.50 -6.56
N ARG A 55 -5.28 16.38 -7.00
CA ARG A 55 -3.90 16.27 -7.44
C ARG A 55 -3.63 17.13 -8.67
N ASP A 56 -4.51 17.06 -9.66
CA ASP A 56 -4.37 17.85 -10.90
C ASP A 56 -4.40 19.37 -10.64
N SER A 57 -4.80 19.78 -9.42
CA SER A 57 -4.87 21.19 -8.99
C SER A 57 -3.69 21.66 -8.13
N LYS A 58 -2.80 20.76 -7.71
CA LYS A 58 -1.59 21.10 -6.93
C LYS A 58 -0.35 20.73 -7.73
N ASP A 59 0.64 21.63 -7.73
CA ASP A 59 1.93 21.39 -8.38
C ASP A 59 2.54 20.06 -7.93
N ALA A 60 2.99 19.27 -8.90
CA ALA A 60 3.46 17.89 -8.76
C ALA A 60 4.79 17.73 -8.00
N ALA A 61 5.10 18.60 -7.06
CA ALA A 61 6.40 18.65 -6.36
C ALA A 61 6.55 17.68 -5.17
N ASN A 62 5.49 16.95 -4.79
CA ASN A 62 5.54 16.05 -3.63
C ASN A 62 5.75 14.60 -4.07
N GLU A 63 6.90 14.04 -3.72
CA GLU A 63 7.22 12.63 -3.86
C GLU A 63 6.36 11.77 -2.90
N GLY A 64 5.83 10.65 -3.41
CA GLY A 64 5.07 9.64 -2.64
C GLY A 64 3.57 9.61 -2.91
N PRO A 65 2.80 8.68 -2.30
CA PRO A 65 1.36 8.52 -2.57
C PRO A 65 0.59 9.79 -2.19
N ASN A 66 -0.13 10.37 -3.13
CA ASN A 66 -0.88 11.60 -2.92
C ASN A 66 -2.22 11.37 -2.20
N SER A 67 -2.65 10.11 -2.12
CA SER A 67 -3.91 9.77 -1.50
C SER A 67 -3.91 8.36 -0.91
N TYR A 68 -4.54 8.23 0.26
CA TYR A 68 -4.78 6.96 0.93
C TYR A 68 -6.27 6.67 0.97
N LEU A 69 -6.68 5.54 0.40
CA LEU A 69 -8.02 5.00 0.56
C LEU A 69 -7.99 3.93 1.64
N LEU A 70 -8.66 4.18 2.75
CA LEU A 70 -8.68 3.26 3.89
C LEU A 70 -10.02 2.53 3.94
N THR A 71 -9.97 1.21 4.07
CA THR A 71 -11.15 0.37 4.26
C THR A 71 -10.88 -0.67 5.35
N HIS A 72 -11.93 -1.10 6.05
CA HIS A 72 -11.83 -2.16 7.06
C HIS A 72 -12.01 -3.57 6.45
N LEU A 73 -12.52 -3.69 5.24
CA LEU A 73 -12.81 -4.96 4.57
C LEU A 73 -11.80 -5.28 3.47
N LYS A 74 -11.19 -6.47 3.54
CA LYS A 74 -10.30 -6.97 2.47
C LYS A 74 -11.02 -7.12 1.13
N GLY A 75 -12.32 -7.50 1.15
CA GLY A 75 -13.14 -7.60 -0.06
C GLY A 75 -13.29 -6.26 -0.78
N LEU A 76 -13.51 -5.17 -0.05
CA LEU A 76 -13.53 -3.82 -0.62
C LEU A 76 -12.16 -3.40 -1.16
N GLN A 77 -11.07 -3.77 -0.47
CA GLN A 77 -9.72 -3.51 -0.95
C GLN A 77 -9.48 -4.19 -2.31
N ALA A 78 -9.88 -5.45 -2.46
CA ALA A 78 -9.79 -6.18 -3.72
C ALA A 78 -10.69 -5.58 -4.81
N GLN A 79 -11.91 -5.17 -4.45
CA GLN A 79 -12.82 -4.50 -5.38
C GLN A 79 -12.21 -3.19 -5.91
N TYR A 80 -11.65 -2.36 -5.03
CA TYR A 80 -11.03 -1.11 -5.44
C TYR A 80 -9.86 -1.32 -6.40
N LEU A 81 -9.03 -2.33 -6.17
CA LEU A 81 -7.94 -2.66 -7.08
C LEU A 81 -8.44 -3.14 -8.45
N SER A 82 -9.57 -3.87 -8.50
CA SER A 82 -10.15 -4.33 -9.76
C SER A 82 -10.82 -3.21 -10.55
N GLU A 83 -11.50 -2.29 -9.86
CA GLU A 83 -12.17 -1.15 -10.48
C GLU A 83 -11.20 -0.04 -10.89
N MET A 84 -10.03 0.01 -10.27
CA MET A 84 -9.01 1.05 -10.45
C MET A 84 -7.60 0.48 -10.52
N PRO A 85 -7.20 0.02 -11.68
CA PRO A 85 -5.91 -0.64 -11.90
C PRO A 85 -4.68 0.23 -11.59
N PHE A 86 -4.86 1.56 -11.55
CA PHE A 86 -3.78 2.50 -11.19
C PHE A 86 -3.47 2.53 -9.70
N MET A 87 -4.36 2.01 -8.84
CA MET A 87 -4.11 1.94 -7.40
C MET A 87 -3.16 0.81 -7.04
N LYS A 88 -2.36 1.03 -6.02
CA LYS A 88 -1.54 0.00 -5.40
C LYS A 88 -2.04 -0.30 -4.00
N SER A 89 -1.73 -1.48 -3.52
CA SER A 89 -2.18 -1.93 -2.21
C SER A 89 -1.15 -2.79 -1.53
N VAL A 90 -1.15 -2.74 -0.20
CA VAL A 90 -0.48 -3.73 0.63
C VAL A 90 -1.44 -4.21 1.72
N MET A 91 -1.42 -5.49 1.97
CA MET A 91 -2.16 -6.15 3.03
C MET A 91 -1.23 -6.46 4.22
N GLY A 92 -1.80 -6.90 5.34
CA GLY A 92 -1.01 -7.41 6.45
C GLY A 92 -0.12 -8.60 6.03
N ARG A 93 1.02 -8.76 6.69
CA ARG A 93 2.07 -9.73 6.35
C ARG A 93 1.58 -11.17 6.19
N GLY A 94 0.60 -11.61 6.98
CA GLY A 94 0.03 -12.95 6.89
C GLY A 94 -0.70 -13.28 5.56
N ASN A 95 -0.84 -12.28 4.64
CA ASN A 95 -1.40 -12.51 3.31
C ASN A 95 -0.31 -12.77 2.24
N TYR A 96 0.96 -12.80 2.63
CA TYR A 96 2.09 -13.00 1.72
C TYR A 96 2.94 -14.19 2.16
N GLY A 97 3.46 -14.92 1.19
CA GLY A 97 4.42 -16.00 1.43
C GLY A 97 5.82 -15.46 1.72
N CYS A 98 6.58 -16.20 2.52
CA CYS A 98 8.01 -15.99 2.66
C CYS A 98 8.75 -16.63 1.49
N LYS A 99 9.69 -15.92 0.88
CA LYS A 99 10.55 -16.47 -0.20
C LYS A 99 11.67 -17.34 0.31
N LEU A 100 12.01 -17.29 1.60
CA LEU A 100 12.99 -18.21 2.17
C LEU A 100 12.42 -19.63 2.25
N PRO A 101 13.21 -20.68 1.98
CA PRO A 101 12.78 -22.07 2.06
C PRO A 101 12.77 -22.58 3.51
N VAL A 102 12.04 -21.90 4.37
CA VAL A 102 11.88 -22.24 5.79
C VAL A 102 10.43 -22.59 6.10
N GLU A 103 10.24 -23.39 7.14
CA GLU A 103 8.92 -23.71 7.66
C GLU A 103 8.30 -22.56 8.45
N SER A 104 7.01 -22.62 8.67
CA SER A 104 6.31 -21.61 9.45
C SER A 104 6.81 -21.57 10.89
N GLY A 105 7.26 -20.40 11.33
CA GLY A 105 7.76 -20.22 12.70
C GLY A 105 9.17 -20.75 12.95
N GLU A 106 9.94 -21.12 11.90
CA GLU A 106 11.33 -21.55 12.03
C GLU A 106 12.19 -20.52 12.75
N ARG A 107 12.91 -20.93 13.77
CA ARG A 107 13.78 -20.08 14.60
C ARG A 107 15.19 -20.63 14.76
N ASP A 108 15.46 -21.84 14.28
CA ASP A 108 16.79 -22.41 14.32
C ASP A 108 17.74 -21.60 13.42
N ALA A 109 18.75 -21.03 14.04
CA ALA A 109 19.69 -20.14 13.35
C ALA A 109 20.49 -20.87 12.26
N GLU A 110 20.84 -22.15 12.47
CA GLU A 110 21.58 -22.92 11.48
C GLU A 110 20.72 -23.26 10.27
N VAL A 111 19.45 -23.64 10.49
CA VAL A 111 18.50 -23.92 9.42
C VAL A 111 18.20 -22.66 8.59
N VAL A 112 18.00 -21.53 9.27
CA VAL A 112 17.74 -20.26 8.61
C VAL A 112 18.95 -19.76 7.83
N GLU A 113 20.17 -19.86 8.40
CA GLU A 113 21.39 -19.46 7.69
C GLU A 113 21.66 -20.35 6.47
N ALA A 114 21.46 -21.68 6.59
CA ALA A 114 21.55 -22.60 5.46
C ALA A 114 20.57 -22.18 4.32
N ALA A 115 19.34 -21.82 4.67
CA ALA A 115 18.35 -21.32 3.70
C ALA A 115 18.79 -20.01 3.03
N VAL A 116 19.41 -19.10 3.77
CA VAL A 116 19.96 -17.84 3.22
C VAL A 116 21.12 -18.14 2.27
N GLN A 117 22.02 -19.06 2.60
CA GLN A 117 23.14 -19.43 1.74
C GLN A 117 22.69 -20.08 0.43
N GLN A 118 21.65 -20.93 0.47
CA GLN A 118 21.06 -21.49 -0.76
C GLN A 118 20.52 -20.37 -1.69
N VAL A 119 19.81 -19.39 -1.14
CA VAL A 119 19.31 -18.25 -1.89
C VAL A 119 20.44 -17.42 -2.48
N ARG A 120 21.47 -17.11 -1.70
CA ARG A 120 22.65 -16.34 -2.17
C ARG A 120 23.45 -17.06 -3.25
N ALA A 121 23.48 -18.39 -3.19
CA ALA A 121 24.11 -19.22 -4.21
C ALA A 121 23.28 -19.34 -5.51
N GLY A 122 22.12 -18.70 -5.58
CA GLY A 122 21.24 -18.76 -6.75
C GLY A 122 20.56 -20.12 -6.95
N ILE A 123 20.54 -20.97 -5.91
CA ILE A 123 19.87 -22.27 -5.98
C ILE A 123 18.37 -22.04 -6.00
N ALA A 124 17.69 -22.58 -7.01
CA ALA A 124 16.23 -22.52 -7.09
C ALA A 124 15.60 -23.30 -5.93
N VAL A 125 14.99 -22.59 -5.00
CA VAL A 125 14.35 -23.15 -3.82
C VAL A 125 12.85 -22.90 -3.82
N LYS A 126 12.07 -23.88 -3.36
CA LYS A 126 10.63 -23.72 -3.18
C LYS A 126 10.35 -23.22 -1.76
N SER A 127 9.42 -22.26 -1.64
CA SER A 127 8.87 -21.88 -0.35
C SER A 127 8.26 -23.10 0.35
N LYS A 128 8.45 -23.20 1.66
CA LYS A 128 7.87 -24.29 2.48
C LYS A 128 6.57 -23.87 3.19
N GLY A 129 5.85 -22.88 2.62
CA GLY A 129 4.56 -22.43 3.16
C GLY A 129 4.63 -21.44 4.33
N CYS A 130 5.84 -20.97 4.67
CA CYS A 130 5.99 -19.90 5.66
C CYS A 130 5.31 -18.61 5.17
N THR A 131 4.54 -17.96 6.03
CA THR A 131 3.96 -16.65 5.78
C THR A 131 4.85 -15.53 6.32
N ALA A 132 4.74 -14.34 5.75
CA ALA A 132 5.66 -13.23 6.05
C ALA A 132 5.50 -12.65 7.48
N ASP A 133 4.41 -12.94 8.18
CA ASP A 133 4.17 -12.53 9.59
C ASP A 133 4.91 -13.40 10.60
N VAL A 134 5.19 -14.65 10.27
CA VAL A 134 5.95 -15.60 11.11
C VAL A 134 7.32 -15.93 10.52
N ALA A 135 7.75 -15.21 9.51
CA ALA A 135 9.03 -15.38 8.84
C ALA A 135 10.22 -14.98 9.75
N PRO A 136 11.44 -15.54 9.54
CA PRO A 136 12.63 -15.22 10.33
C PRO A 136 12.91 -13.72 10.47
N CYS A 137 12.60 -12.93 9.45
CA CYS A 137 12.78 -11.46 9.51
C CYS A 137 11.84 -10.74 10.49
N VAL A 138 10.87 -11.43 11.07
CA VAL A 138 9.96 -10.93 12.11
C VAL A 138 10.28 -11.57 13.45
N THR A 139 10.61 -12.87 13.45
CA THR A 139 10.72 -13.68 14.67
C THR A 139 12.13 -13.72 15.24
N ILE A 140 13.17 -13.47 14.42
CA ILE A 140 14.57 -13.47 14.83
C ILE A 140 15.10 -12.05 14.86
N LYS A 141 15.58 -11.64 16.03
CA LYS A 141 16.18 -10.30 16.21
C LYS A 141 17.44 -10.15 15.33
N ASP A 142 17.57 -8.98 14.70
CA ASP A 142 18.71 -8.60 13.86
C ASP A 142 18.96 -9.48 12.63
N PHE A 143 18.00 -10.36 12.28
CA PHE A 143 18.10 -11.21 11.09
C PHE A 143 18.15 -10.38 9.80
N LYS A 144 19.19 -10.61 8.99
CA LYS A 144 19.41 -9.93 7.70
C LYS A 144 18.81 -10.73 6.55
N CYS A 145 17.51 -10.57 6.32
CA CYS A 145 16.81 -11.22 5.22
C CYS A 145 17.28 -10.69 3.86
N PRO A 146 17.68 -11.56 2.90
CA PRO A 146 18.11 -11.14 1.58
C PRO A 146 17.00 -10.50 0.74
N TYR A 147 15.75 -10.78 1.06
CA TYR A 147 14.56 -10.25 0.37
C TYR A 147 13.89 -9.09 1.09
N LYS A 148 14.50 -8.56 2.12
CA LYS A 148 14.01 -7.37 2.83
C LYS A 148 14.69 -6.13 2.27
N ASN A 149 13.92 -5.11 1.96
CA ASN A 149 14.49 -3.82 1.59
C ASN A 149 15.52 -3.39 2.66
N PRO A 150 16.80 -3.20 2.30
CA PRO A 150 17.75 -2.63 3.23
C PRO A 150 17.24 -1.22 3.57
N LYS A 151 16.74 -1.05 4.78
CA LYS A 151 16.28 0.25 5.29
C LYS A 151 17.48 1.19 5.34
N LYS A 152 17.76 1.86 4.23
CA LYS A 152 18.70 2.97 4.21
C LYS A 152 17.89 4.22 4.55
N ARG A 153 18.15 4.83 5.69
CA ARG A 153 17.65 6.18 5.94
C ARG A 153 18.37 7.13 5.00
N VAL A 154 17.59 7.82 4.18
CA VAL A 154 18.07 8.94 3.38
C VAL A 154 17.36 10.17 3.94
N GLY A 155 18.08 10.99 4.70
CA GLY A 155 17.44 12.08 5.46
C GLY A 155 16.45 11.54 6.48
N ASP A 156 15.24 12.10 6.53
CA ASP A 156 14.15 11.68 7.44
C ASP A 156 13.27 10.57 6.87
N GLY A 157 13.51 10.09 5.66
CA GLY A 157 12.75 9.07 4.95
C GLY A 157 13.42 7.70 4.83
N LEU A 158 12.70 6.74 4.26
CA LEU A 158 13.21 5.44 3.85
C LEU A 158 13.50 5.46 2.35
N ASP A 159 14.61 4.86 1.94
CA ASP A 159 14.92 4.67 0.52
C ASP A 159 14.06 3.54 -0.06
N TRP A 160 13.17 3.88 -0.95
CA TRP A 160 12.27 2.97 -1.69
C TRP A 160 12.74 2.71 -3.13
N SER A 161 14.00 3.04 -3.44
CA SER A 161 14.56 2.90 -4.79
C SER A 161 14.87 1.47 -5.20
N VAL A 162 14.74 0.51 -4.28
CA VAL A 162 15.00 -0.92 -4.58
C VAL A 162 13.91 -1.47 -5.48
N ALA A 163 14.31 -2.15 -6.54
CA ALA A 163 13.39 -2.77 -7.48
C ALA A 163 12.44 -3.78 -6.78
N PRO A 164 11.12 -3.62 -6.90
CA PRO A 164 10.14 -4.45 -6.17
C PRO A 164 10.29 -5.95 -6.39
N GLU A 165 10.67 -6.36 -7.59
CA GLU A 165 10.85 -7.77 -7.99
C GLU A 165 12.00 -8.47 -7.28
N SER A 166 12.98 -7.72 -6.78
CA SER A 166 14.10 -8.26 -5.98
C SER A 166 13.72 -8.55 -4.53
N LEU A 167 12.56 -8.08 -4.08
CA LEU A 167 12.08 -8.18 -2.72
C LEU A 167 11.14 -9.39 -2.55
N CYS A 168 10.81 -9.75 -1.31
CA CYS A 168 9.68 -10.65 -1.09
C CYS A 168 8.36 -9.93 -1.42
N ASP A 169 7.30 -10.69 -1.66
CA ASP A 169 6.02 -10.15 -2.13
C ASP A 169 5.44 -9.08 -1.20
N TYR A 170 5.65 -9.21 0.11
CA TYR A 170 5.25 -8.17 1.07
C TYR A 170 6.04 -6.86 0.88
N TYR A 171 7.37 -6.94 0.84
CA TYR A 171 8.20 -5.73 0.68
C TYR A 171 8.14 -5.17 -0.73
N GLY A 172 7.97 -6.01 -1.74
CA GLY A 172 7.70 -5.59 -3.12
C GLY A 172 6.41 -4.79 -3.21
N GLY A 173 5.31 -5.34 -2.71
CA GLY A 173 4.02 -4.64 -2.67
C GLY A 173 4.05 -3.36 -1.83
N LEU A 174 4.77 -3.35 -0.72
CA LEU A 174 4.95 -2.14 0.08
C LEU A 174 5.74 -1.06 -0.68
N THR A 175 6.81 -1.44 -1.37
CA THR A 175 7.62 -0.51 -2.19
C THR A 175 6.78 0.04 -3.35
N GLU A 176 6.03 -0.80 -4.05
CA GLU A 176 5.12 -0.34 -5.11
C GLU A 176 4.06 0.63 -4.58
N ALA A 177 3.47 0.32 -3.42
CA ALA A 177 2.46 1.17 -2.81
C ALA A 177 3.02 2.54 -2.40
N GLN A 178 4.23 2.58 -1.84
CA GLN A 178 4.89 3.82 -1.42
C GLN A 178 5.29 4.70 -2.62
N ASN A 179 5.64 4.08 -3.74
CA ASN A 179 5.99 4.78 -4.97
C ASN A 179 4.78 5.11 -5.85
N SER A 180 3.56 4.74 -5.44
CA SER A 180 2.34 5.02 -6.18
C SER A 180 1.70 6.33 -5.73
N ASP A 181 0.97 6.95 -6.63
CA ASP A 181 0.17 8.14 -6.30
C ASP A 181 -1.05 7.83 -5.45
N TYR A 182 -1.58 6.62 -5.58
CA TYR A 182 -2.81 6.20 -4.93
C TYR A 182 -2.62 4.84 -4.26
N PHE A 183 -2.91 4.82 -2.98
CA PHE A 183 -2.69 3.66 -2.13
C PHE A 183 -3.98 3.25 -1.42
N VAL A 184 -4.37 1.98 -1.53
CA VAL A 184 -5.46 1.42 -0.75
C VAL A 184 -4.95 0.48 0.34
N ALA A 185 -5.39 0.67 1.56
CA ALA A 185 -4.97 -0.14 2.70
C ALA A 185 -6.14 -0.50 3.62
N ASN A 186 -5.93 -1.57 4.38
CA ASN A 186 -6.80 -1.87 5.51
C ASN A 186 -6.56 -0.87 6.65
N MET A 187 -7.64 -0.39 7.30
CA MET A 187 -7.54 0.58 8.40
C MET A 187 -6.65 0.10 9.54
N ALA A 188 -6.72 -1.18 9.91
CA ALA A 188 -5.86 -1.73 10.96
C ALA A 188 -4.38 -1.73 10.56
N TYR A 189 -4.08 -1.99 9.29
CA TYR A 189 -2.73 -1.91 8.75
C TYR A 189 -2.23 -0.45 8.74
N ALA A 190 -3.06 0.47 8.29
CA ALA A 190 -2.76 1.90 8.29
C ALA A 190 -2.52 2.44 9.72
N ALA A 191 -3.34 2.05 10.68
CA ALA A 191 -3.17 2.43 12.08
C ALA A 191 -1.86 1.87 12.67
N ALA A 192 -1.47 0.64 12.30
CA ALA A 192 -0.21 0.04 12.73
C ALA A 192 1.02 0.71 12.11
N LEU A 193 0.92 1.25 10.91
CA LEU A 193 2.01 1.92 10.18
C LEU A 193 1.98 3.45 10.33
N GLY A 194 0.82 4.06 10.56
CA GLY A 194 0.62 5.50 10.53
C GLY A 194 1.43 6.30 11.57
N TRP A 195 1.97 5.62 12.57
CA TRP A 195 2.87 6.19 13.57
C TRP A 195 4.33 5.79 13.35
N THR A 196 4.65 5.14 12.23
CA THR A 196 6.00 4.70 11.91
C THR A 196 6.54 5.49 10.71
N PRO A 197 7.88 5.65 10.60
CA PRO A 197 8.52 6.27 9.44
C PRO A 197 8.28 5.52 8.12
N MET A 198 7.50 4.45 8.13
CA MET A 198 7.16 3.65 6.95
C MET A 198 5.99 4.24 6.15
N MET A 199 5.22 5.17 6.73
CA MET A 199 4.32 6.03 5.96
C MET A 199 4.97 7.40 5.83
N PRO A 200 5.09 7.97 4.63
CA PRO A 200 5.53 9.34 4.50
C PRO A 200 4.61 10.22 5.34
N GLN A 201 5.21 10.97 6.27
CA GLN A 201 4.47 12.01 6.98
C GLN A 201 4.03 13.02 5.92
N ARG A 202 2.74 13.12 5.72
CA ARG A 202 2.16 14.16 4.87
C ARG A 202 1.63 15.24 5.78
N GLU A 203 2.01 16.43 5.47
CA GLU A 203 1.28 17.60 5.95
C GLU A 203 -0.13 17.51 5.33
N PHE A 204 -1.13 17.36 6.17
CA PHE A 204 -2.52 17.41 5.82
C PHE A 204 -2.94 18.86 5.53
#